data_bcc3a048b9017e02847d2ccb81d8b2e8
#
_entry.id   bcc3a048b9017e02847d2ccb81d8b2e8
#
_cell.length_a   1.000
_cell.length_b   1.000
_cell.length_c   1.000
_cell.angle_alpha   90.00
_cell.angle_beta   90.00
_cell.angle_gamma   90.00
#
_symmetry.space_group_name_H-M   'P 1'
#
loop_
_entity.id
_entity.type
_entity.pdbx_description
1 polymer ?
#
loop_
_entity_poly.entity_id
_entity_poly.type
_entity_poly.pdbx_seq_one_letter_code
_entity_poly.pdbx_strand_id
1 'polypeptide(L)'
;MEAIKVNNVRELLVRKPFYELTPAGYMKHSAVSDVVPDYYDGTMPDDTMYRRIKTQADFLREYYPSAHRIMDEKEYPDIWKLNPENNRWYCQKIQRTAFAFQQLIHTKHLLHLTGNDVQFELADGDDYENEKKVEENQKTLDVFKKGWLMHDMEIRFFEAVSAYLKVAESAIVGFFDEKKKFCTRTLSYDRGDILYPHVDSLTGDLLCFARKYYDYDDEGNEKTEYVEAWDNRKFYRFKKAVKSGKVKEVMTKIARIFGIDDYTLIEEKDHGFQFVPVAYARNDNGPCWFMVQKNIEDYEEAFSYLCENNKAYAFPILTLTGDGEDISITGDDMTGSAKTIMITDTNGKAEFLNGTDASDAFATQLNKSYDLIYELSFTVKPPELKSGDLPGVAIKLLYSPALEVAMNDAQELQPFLDKILRICQFGIGTDENCVATMSGLPINAWISPYVHSNKTEQITNIATAVQNGFLSKQTASERCPDFPKTAEYERIMREKKEEDQQDLLMDMQRADNETENAIEQEKATAQINGGGGNVRTGNGRKAGRPSEGKNTDKWGNQPNENNWKKFNKTH
;
A
#
# COMPACT_ATOMS: atom_id res chain seq x y z
N MET A 1 -13.55 28.73 21.35
CA MET A 1 -13.65 27.27 21.13
C MET A 1 -13.78 26.60 22.50
N GLU A 2 -14.90 25.98 22.80
CA GLU A 2 -14.99 25.19 24.03
C GLU A 2 -14.08 23.97 23.85
N ALA A 3 -13.11 23.83 24.75
CA ALA A 3 -12.28 22.63 24.80
C ALA A 3 -13.18 21.43 25.06
N ILE A 4 -13.07 20.40 24.22
CA ILE A 4 -13.79 19.13 24.46
C ILE A 4 -13.41 18.66 25.85
N LYS A 5 -14.41 18.54 26.72
CA LYS A 5 -14.18 18.04 28.08
C LYS A 5 -13.91 16.56 27.99
N VAL A 6 -12.63 16.17 27.92
CA VAL A 6 -12.18 14.76 27.88
C VAL A 6 -12.76 13.91 29.02
N ASN A 7 -13.27 14.55 30.06
CA ASN A 7 -13.94 13.89 31.20
C ASN A 7 -15.30 13.27 30.86
N ASN A 8 -15.90 13.60 29.69
CA ASN A 8 -17.18 13.04 29.28
C ASN A 8 -16.96 12.02 28.14
N VAL A 9 -16.83 10.75 28.49
CA VAL A 9 -16.57 9.65 27.54
C VAL A 9 -17.66 9.54 26.47
N ARG A 10 -18.90 9.93 26.75
CA ARG A 10 -19.98 9.91 25.74
C ARG A 10 -19.75 10.93 24.63
N GLU A 11 -19.22 12.10 24.95
CA GLU A 11 -18.84 13.09 23.94
C GLU A 11 -17.65 12.63 23.14
N LEU A 12 -16.71 11.88 23.74
CA LEU A 12 -15.57 11.29 23.06
C LEU A 12 -15.97 10.19 22.07
N LEU A 13 -17.03 9.42 22.36
CA LEU A 13 -17.47 8.30 21.53
C LEU A 13 -18.44 8.71 20.41
N VAL A 14 -18.32 9.91 19.88
CA VAL A 14 -19.08 10.40 18.72
C VAL A 14 -18.22 10.34 17.48
N ARG A 15 -18.72 9.73 16.41
CA ARG A 15 -18.01 9.63 15.12
C ARG A 15 -18.96 9.86 13.94
N LYS A 16 -18.39 10.36 12.85
CA LYS A 16 -19.09 10.45 11.57
C LYS A 16 -19.25 9.04 10.98
N PRO A 17 -20.47 8.60 10.63
CA PRO A 17 -20.68 7.29 10.02
C PRO A 17 -20.15 7.25 8.59
N PHE A 18 -19.93 6.04 8.06
CA PHE A 18 -19.75 5.82 6.62
C PHE A 18 -21.12 5.68 5.98
N TYR A 19 -21.30 6.29 4.82
CA TYR A 19 -22.55 6.25 4.08
C TYR A 19 -22.36 5.65 2.70
N GLU A 20 -23.27 4.77 2.32
CA GLU A 20 -23.44 4.40 0.94
C GLU A 20 -24.17 5.55 0.22
N LEU A 21 -23.58 6.09 -0.85
CA LEU A 21 -24.23 7.13 -1.63
C LEU A 21 -25.41 6.54 -2.41
N THR A 22 -26.60 7.10 -2.22
CA THR A 22 -27.72 6.77 -3.09
C THR A 22 -27.53 7.39 -4.47
N PRO A 23 -28.14 6.85 -5.55
CA PRO A 23 -27.97 7.34 -6.92
C PRO A 23 -28.22 8.84 -7.12
N ALA A 24 -28.89 9.50 -6.19
CA ALA A 24 -29.17 10.93 -6.28
C ALA A 24 -28.16 11.83 -5.54
N GLY A 25 -27.08 11.28 -4.95
CA GLY A 25 -25.93 12.05 -4.47
C GLY A 25 -26.17 12.99 -3.27
N TYR A 26 -27.35 13.06 -2.72
CA TYR A 26 -27.68 14.02 -1.66
C TYR A 26 -27.41 13.47 -0.25
N MET A 27 -26.69 14.25 0.53
CA MET A 27 -26.44 14.01 1.93
C MET A 27 -27.48 14.70 2.81
N LYS A 28 -28.62 14.09 3.12
CA LYS A 28 -29.45 14.55 4.25
C LYS A 28 -28.93 13.98 5.57
N HIS A 29 -28.68 14.85 6.54
CA HIS A 29 -28.20 14.50 7.88
C HIS A 29 -29.30 13.94 8.81
N SER A 30 -30.39 13.44 8.29
CA SER A 30 -31.46 12.88 9.11
C SER A 30 -31.17 11.43 9.49
N ALA A 31 -31.57 11.06 10.71
CA ALA A 31 -31.44 9.72 11.25
C ALA A 31 -31.88 8.67 10.23
N VAL A 32 -30.95 7.81 9.85
CA VAL A 32 -31.22 6.73 8.92
C VAL A 32 -31.94 5.64 9.69
N SER A 33 -33.16 5.37 9.28
CA SER A 33 -33.84 4.14 9.65
C SER A 33 -33.34 3.03 8.72
N ASP A 34 -32.72 1.99 9.27
CA ASP A 34 -32.36 0.76 8.54
C ASP A 34 -33.58 -0.05 8.10
N VAL A 35 -34.77 0.48 8.32
CA VAL A 35 -36.02 -0.18 7.98
C VAL A 35 -36.35 0.15 6.54
N VAL A 36 -36.06 -0.77 5.64
CA VAL A 36 -36.80 -0.89 4.38
C VAL A 36 -38.24 -1.17 4.81
N PRO A 37 -39.23 -0.35 4.41
CA PRO A 37 -40.62 -0.67 4.73
C PRO A 37 -40.92 -2.06 4.17
N ASP A 38 -41.41 -2.96 5.00
CA ASP A 38 -41.85 -4.33 4.61
C ASP A 38 -42.96 -4.30 3.53
N TYR A 39 -43.45 -3.13 3.21
CA TYR A 39 -44.50 -2.92 2.24
C TYR A 39 -44.18 -1.72 1.32
N TYR A 40 -43.84 -2.01 0.09
CA TYR A 40 -43.71 -1.04 -0.97
C TYR A 40 -45.05 -0.91 -1.73
N ASP A 41 -45.83 0.11 -1.44
CA ASP A 41 -47.11 0.38 -2.10
C ASP A 41 -46.99 1.17 -3.44
N GLY A 42 -45.76 1.36 -3.92
CA GLY A 42 -45.47 2.11 -5.15
C GLY A 42 -45.44 3.62 -4.96
N THR A 43 -45.75 4.14 -3.79
CA THR A 43 -45.66 5.57 -3.47
C THR A 43 -44.45 5.82 -2.60
N MET A 44 -43.31 6.13 -3.22
CA MET A 44 -42.17 6.68 -2.48
C MET A 44 -42.59 8.04 -1.89
N PRO A 45 -42.39 8.27 -0.57
CA PRO A 45 -42.51 9.63 -0.05
C PRO A 45 -41.45 10.49 -0.78
N ASP A 46 -41.89 11.57 -1.41
CA ASP A 46 -41.11 12.42 -2.31
C ASP A 46 -39.79 12.99 -1.74
N ASP A 47 -39.49 12.76 -0.45
CA ASP A 47 -38.38 13.42 0.26
C ASP A 47 -37.48 12.52 1.09
N THR A 48 -37.66 11.21 1.09
CA THR A 48 -36.82 10.31 1.89
C THR A 48 -35.86 9.53 1.03
N MET A 49 -34.66 10.07 0.86
CA MET A 49 -33.54 9.29 0.39
C MET A 49 -33.06 8.37 1.50
N TYR A 50 -33.28 7.10 1.34
CA TYR A 50 -32.75 6.10 2.25
C TYR A 50 -31.25 5.94 1.99
N ARG A 51 -30.44 6.15 3.02
CA ARG A 51 -29.03 5.85 3.02
C ARG A 51 -28.82 4.64 3.89
N ARG A 52 -28.20 3.63 3.33
CA ARG A 52 -27.66 2.55 4.14
C ARG A 52 -26.39 3.07 4.81
N ILE A 53 -26.33 3.02 6.14
CA ILE A 53 -25.10 3.22 6.89
C ILE A 53 -24.28 1.96 6.76
N LYS A 54 -23.07 2.08 6.15
CA LYS A 54 -22.08 1.02 6.20
C LYS A 54 -21.20 1.18 7.43
N THR A 55 -20.88 0.06 8.03
CA THR A 55 -19.96 -0.03 9.16
C THR A 55 -18.65 -0.66 8.70
N GLN A 56 -17.59 -0.49 9.47
CA GLN A 56 -16.32 -1.17 9.19
C GLN A 56 -16.43 -2.70 9.30
N ALA A 57 -17.40 -3.19 10.09
CA ALA A 57 -17.73 -4.61 10.11
C ALA A 57 -18.26 -5.10 8.74
N ASP A 58 -19.07 -4.27 8.05
CA ASP A 58 -19.55 -4.59 6.70
C ASP A 58 -18.37 -4.64 5.71
N PHE A 59 -17.40 -3.71 5.81
CA PHE A 59 -16.20 -3.74 4.99
C PHE A 59 -15.36 -5.00 5.22
N LEU A 60 -15.23 -5.48 6.45
CA LEU A 60 -14.55 -6.74 6.74
C LEU A 60 -15.36 -7.96 6.24
N ARG A 61 -16.69 -7.92 6.29
CA ARG A 61 -17.52 -8.97 5.67
C ARG A 61 -17.31 -9.05 4.16
N GLU A 62 -17.24 -7.91 3.49
CA GLU A 62 -16.92 -7.83 2.05
C GLU A 62 -15.50 -8.31 1.74
N TYR A 63 -14.54 -8.13 2.65
CA TYR A 63 -13.15 -8.52 2.44
C TYR A 63 -12.93 -10.04 2.53
N TYR A 64 -13.69 -10.75 3.38
CA TYR A 64 -13.54 -12.18 3.59
C TYR A 64 -14.57 -12.98 2.81
N PRO A 65 -14.17 -13.81 1.81
CA PRO A 65 -15.09 -14.55 0.96
C PRO A 65 -16.08 -15.42 1.73
N SER A 66 -15.68 -15.97 2.88
CA SER A 66 -16.55 -16.79 3.74
C SER A 66 -17.70 -16.01 4.39
N ALA A 67 -17.61 -14.67 4.40
CA ALA A 67 -18.61 -13.79 4.99
C ALA A 67 -19.37 -12.96 3.93
N HIS A 68 -19.12 -13.18 2.64
CA HIS A 68 -19.81 -12.50 1.56
C HIS A 68 -21.33 -12.75 1.61
N ARG A 69 -22.07 -11.83 1.03
CA ARG A 69 -23.52 -11.85 1.01
C ARG A 69 -24.09 -13.16 0.42
N ILE A 70 -23.48 -13.68 -0.64
CA ILE A 70 -23.88 -14.93 -1.28
C ILE A 70 -23.78 -16.14 -0.32
N MET A 71 -22.91 -16.07 0.70
CA MET A 71 -22.73 -17.14 1.68
C MET A 71 -23.75 -17.08 2.82
N ASP A 72 -24.54 -16.02 2.92
CA ASP A 72 -25.56 -15.87 3.96
C ASP A 72 -26.81 -16.71 3.61
N GLU A 73 -27.06 -17.76 4.40
CA GLU A 73 -28.21 -18.65 4.22
C GLU A 73 -29.56 -17.95 4.43
N LYS A 74 -29.58 -16.79 5.06
CA LYS A 74 -30.82 -16.01 5.26
C LYS A 74 -31.20 -15.23 4.01
N GLU A 75 -30.20 -14.70 3.29
CA GLU A 75 -30.43 -13.96 2.03
C GLU A 75 -30.57 -14.92 0.85
N TYR A 76 -29.82 -16.01 0.85
CA TYR A 76 -29.83 -17.06 -0.19
C TYR A 76 -30.16 -18.40 0.46
N PRO A 77 -31.46 -18.65 0.84
CA PRO A 77 -31.87 -19.88 1.52
C PRO A 77 -31.79 -21.10 0.63
N ASP A 78 -31.49 -22.24 1.22
CA ASP A 78 -31.58 -23.51 0.54
C ASP A 78 -33.02 -23.83 0.14
N ILE A 79 -33.20 -24.54 -0.97
CA ILE A 79 -34.53 -24.83 -1.53
C ILE A 79 -35.11 -26.10 -0.87
N TRP A 80 -36.25 -25.95 -0.24
CA TRP A 80 -37.00 -27.09 0.27
C TRP A 80 -37.93 -27.66 -0.80
N LYS A 81 -37.79 -28.94 -1.15
CA LYS A 81 -38.61 -29.63 -2.12
C LYS A 81 -39.32 -30.80 -1.47
N LEU A 82 -40.57 -31.02 -1.89
CA LEU A 82 -41.32 -32.19 -1.49
C LEU A 82 -40.99 -33.33 -2.45
N ASN A 83 -40.52 -34.47 -1.94
CA ASN A 83 -40.36 -35.67 -2.75
C ASN A 83 -41.74 -36.29 -3.00
N PRO A 84 -42.20 -36.35 -4.26
CA PRO A 84 -43.52 -36.85 -4.58
C PRO A 84 -43.72 -38.36 -4.26
N GLU A 85 -42.66 -39.14 -4.24
CA GLU A 85 -42.74 -40.60 -4.00
C GLU A 85 -43.00 -40.96 -2.53
N ASN A 86 -42.37 -40.24 -1.61
CA ASN A 86 -42.45 -40.54 -0.18
C ASN A 86 -43.12 -39.46 0.66
N ASN A 87 -43.59 -38.39 0.00
CA ASN A 87 -44.25 -37.23 0.62
C ASN A 87 -43.41 -36.62 1.76
N ARG A 88 -42.06 -36.63 1.64
CA ARG A 88 -41.13 -36.05 2.60
C ARG A 88 -40.45 -34.84 2.02
N TRP A 89 -40.30 -33.82 2.84
CA TRP A 89 -39.52 -32.64 2.51
C TRP A 89 -38.02 -32.96 2.60
N TYR A 90 -37.27 -32.57 1.60
CA TYR A 90 -35.80 -32.58 1.62
C TYR A 90 -35.24 -31.20 1.26
N CYS A 91 -34.10 -30.90 1.84
CA CYS A 91 -33.40 -29.63 1.59
C CYS A 91 -32.39 -29.83 0.44
N GLN A 92 -32.62 -29.14 -0.66
CA GLN A 92 -31.66 -29.07 -1.74
C GLN A 92 -30.73 -27.89 -1.44
N LYS A 93 -29.47 -28.18 -1.13
CA LYS A 93 -28.45 -27.15 -0.92
C LYS A 93 -28.12 -26.44 -2.22
N ILE A 94 -28.16 -25.10 -2.19
CA ILE A 94 -27.77 -24.26 -3.31
C ILE A 94 -26.24 -24.16 -3.32
N GLN A 95 -25.65 -24.14 -4.52
CA GLN A 95 -24.25 -23.82 -4.68
C GLN A 95 -24.02 -22.33 -4.43
N ARG A 96 -23.21 -22.01 -3.44
CA ARG A 96 -22.78 -20.65 -3.13
C ARG A 96 -21.29 -20.56 -3.37
N THR A 97 -20.88 -19.61 -4.20
CA THR A 97 -19.46 -19.44 -4.54
C THR A 97 -19.08 -17.98 -4.36
N ALA A 98 -18.12 -17.74 -3.50
CA ALA A 98 -17.54 -16.42 -3.23
C ALA A 98 -16.11 -16.36 -3.74
N PHE A 99 -15.68 -15.19 -4.19
CA PHE A 99 -14.34 -14.96 -4.74
C PHE A 99 -13.58 -13.89 -3.96
N ALA A 100 -12.25 -14.00 -3.92
CA ALA A 100 -11.39 -13.09 -3.18
C ALA A 100 -10.99 -11.86 -4.01
N PHE A 101 -11.90 -11.25 -4.78
CA PHE A 101 -11.60 -10.06 -5.59
C PHE A 101 -11.19 -8.86 -4.74
N GLN A 102 -11.88 -8.64 -3.61
CA GLN A 102 -11.56 -7.54 -2.69
C GLN A 102 -10.15 -7.66 -2.14
N GLN A 103 -9.71 -8.88 -1.79
CA GLN A 103 -8.35 -9.14 -1.32
C GLN A 103 -7.31 -8.90 -2.42
N LEU A 104 -7.65 -9.28 -3.65
CA LEU A 104 -6.77 -9.07 -4.81
C LEU A 104 -6.62 -7.57 -5.10
N ILE A 105 -7.73 -6.82 -5.16
CA ILE A 105 -7.74 -5.37 -5.39
C ILE A 105 -6.94 -4.68 -4.29
N HIS A 106 -7.24 -4.97 -3.02
CA HIS A 106 -6.52 -4.42 -1.88
C HIS A 106 -5.01 -4.66 -1.98
N THR A 107 -4.59 -5.90 -2.26
CA THR A 107 -3.18 -6.24 -2.34
C THR A 107 -2.47 -5.48 -3.47
N LYS A 108 -3.14 -5.28 -4.61
CA LYS A 108 -2.57 -4.54 -5.75
C LYS A 108 -2.45 -3.04 -5.46
N HIS A 109 -3.50 -2.42 -4.93
CA HIS A 109 -3.48 -1.00 -4.53
C HIS A 109 -2.43 -0.74 -3.45
N LEU A 110 -2.37 -1.60 -2.43
CA LEU A 110 -1.37 -1.51 -1.37
C LEU A 110 0.06 -1.59 -1.92
N LEU A 111 0.32 -2.53 -2.85
CA LEU A 111 1.63 -2.67 -3.48
C LEU A 111 2.04 -1.41 -4.26
N HIS A 112 1.11 -0.79 -4.98
CA HIS A 112 1.41 0.44 -5.71
C HIS A 112 1.73 1.61 -4.78
N LEU A 113 1.11 1.69 -3.60
CA LEU A 113 1.35 2.77 -2.63
C LEU A 113 2.59 2.56 -1.77
N THR A 114 2.85 1.32 -1.35
CA THR A 114 3.87 1.01 -0.33
C THR A 114 4.99 0.11 -0.85
N GLY A 115 5.05 -0.15 -2.14
CA GLY A 115 6.11 -0.97 -2.74
C GLY A 115 7.46 -0.27 -2.83
N ASN A 116 7.49 1.05 -2.71
CA ASN A 116 8.69 1.85 -2.50
C ASN A 116 8.66 2.42 -1.08
N ASP A 117 9.84 2.58 -0.48
CA ASP A 117 9.97 3.26 0.81
C ASP A 117 9.55 4.73 0.70
N VAL A 118 9.08 5.32 1.80
CA VAL A 118 8.80 6.75 1.88
C VAL A 118 10.06 7.55 1.58
N GLN A 119 9.95 8.55 0.71
CA GLN A 119 11.09 9.39 0.30
C GLN A 119 11.17 10.62 1.21
N PHE A 120 12.39 11.01 1.56
CA PHE A 120 12.68 12.17 2.41
C PHE A 120 13.73 13.05 1.76
N GLU A 121 13.46 14.34 1.69
CA GLU A 121 14.36 15.37 1.18
C GLU A 121 14.26 16.62 2.06
N LEU A 122 15.33 17.41 2.11
CA LEU A 122 15.24 18.73 2.72
C LEU A 122 14.40 19.64 1.82
N ALA A 123 13.39 20.29 2.39
CA ALA A 123 12.67 21.31 1.65
C ALA A 123 13.62 22.48 1.37
N ASP A 124 13.70 22.88 0.10
CA ASP A 124 14.51 24.01 -0.33
C ASP A 124 14.01 25.29 0.37
N GLY A 125 14.73 25.72 1.40
CA GLY A 125 14.56 27.03 2.01
C GLY A 125 15.63 27.99 1.46
N ASP A 126 15.41 29.27 1.57
CA ASP A 126 16.29 30.39 1.12
C ASP A 126 17.72 30.35 1.70
N ASP A 127 18.13 29.27 2.34
CA ASP A 127 19.40 29.14 3.07
C ASP A 127 20.58 28.60 2.22
N TYR A 128 20.45 28.55 0.87
CA TYR A 128 21.57 28.18 -0.02
C TYR A 128 22.84 29.03 0.15
N GLU A 129 22.72 30.17 0.79
CA GLU A 129 23.88 31.03 1.06
C GLU A 129 24.76 30.52 2.21
N ASN A 130 24.30 29.50 3.00
CA ASN A 130 25.03 29.03 4.17
C ASN A 130 25.36 27.52 4.09
N GLU A 131 26.44 27.17 3.37
CA GLU A 131 26.89 25.78 3.17
C GLU A 131 27.01 24.97 4.49
N LYS A 132 27.41 25.62 5.60
CA LYS A 132 27.53 24.94 6.90
C LYS A 132 26.17 24.50 7.45
N LYS A 133 25.13 25.34 7.28
CA LYS A 133 23.79 25.04 7.75
C LYS A 133 23.16 23.91 6.93
N VAL A 134 23.42 23.88 5.63
CA VAL A 134 22.99 22.79 4.73
C VAL A 134 23.63 21.49 5.15
N GLU A 135 24.94 21.48 5.47
CA GLU A 135 25.65 20.29 5.94
C GLU A 135 25.13 19.79 7.29
N GLU A 136 24.81 20.70 8.23
CA GLU A 136 24.22 20.36 9.53
C GLU A 136 22.79 19.81 9.37
N ASN A 137 21.98 20.41 8.51
CA ASN A 137 20.64 19.91 8.19
C ASN A 137 20.69 18.52 7.55
N GLN A 138 21.65 18.30 6.65
CA GLN A 138 21.82 16.97 6.02
C GLN A 138 22.19 15.89 7.05
N LYS A 139 23.11 16.20 7.98
CA LYS A 139 23.46 15.29 9.09
C LYS A 139 22.24 14.97 9.98
N THR A 140 21.42 15.99 10.25
CA THR A 140 20.21 15.83 11.04
C THR A 140 19.16 14.97 10.30
N LEU A 141 19.02 15.14 8.97
CA LEU A 141 18.18 14.30 8.14
C LEU A 141 18.65 12.84 8.14
N ASP A 142 19.96 12.61 8.10
CA ASP A 142 20.50 11.24 8.17
C ASP A 142 20.23 10.58 9.52
N VAL A 143 20.28 11.34 10.63
CA VAL A 143 19.86 10.87 11.96
C VAL A 143 18.37 10.56 11.96
N PHE A 144 17.54 11.41 11.38
CA PHE A 144 16.11 11.16 11.24
C PHE A 144 15.81 9.88 10.45
N LYS A 145 16.44 9.70 9.28
CA LYS A 145 16.29 8.47 8.45
C LYS A 145 16.69 7.21 9.22
N LYS A 146 17.76 7.25 10.00
CA LYS A 146 18.16 6.14 10.88
C LYS A 146 17.12 5.88 11.97
N GLY A 147 16.61 6.92 12.62
CA GLY A 147 15.55 6.81 13.61
C GLY A 147 14.26 6.23 13.03
N TRP A 148 13.87 6.67 11.83
CA TRP A 148 12.72 6.13 11.10
C TRP A 148 12.82 4.60 10.90
N LEU A 149 13.99 4.11 10.48
CA LEU A 149 14.23 2.67 10.33
C LEU A 149 14.29 1.94 11.68
N MET A 150 14.93 2.53 12.70
CA MET A 150 15.06 1.91 14.03
C MET A 150 13.72 1.75 14.76
N HIS A 151 12.73 2.60 14.46
CA HIS A 151 11.39 2.54 15.03
C HIS A 151 10.38 1.80 14.11
N ASP A 152 10.86 1.06 13.10
CA ASP A 152 10.05 0.29 12.16
C ASP A 152 8.92 1.09 11.49
N MET A 153 9.16 2.38 11.23
CA MET A 153 8.12 3.29 10.73
C MET A 153 7.60 2.91 9.36
N GLU A 154 8.43 2.33 8.48
CA GLU A 154 7.99 1.78 7.19
C GLU A 154 6.93 0.69 7.39
N ILE A 155 7.14 -0.20 8.36
CA ILE A 155 6.18 -1.27 8.69
C ILE A 155 4.89 -0.66 9.25
N ARG A 156 5.00 0.34 10.14
CA ARG A 156 3.82 1.02 10.70
C ARG A 156 3.04 1.77 9.64
N PHE A 157 3.74 2.41 8.72
CA PHE A 157 3.12 3.09 7.59
C PHE A 157 2.41 2.10 6.66
N PHE A 158 3.08 1.00 6.28
CA PHE A 158 2.47 -0.09 5.51
C PHE A 158 1.20 -0.64 6.18
N GLU A 159 1.24 -0.91 7.49
CA GLU A 159 0.08 -1.37 8.27
C GLU A 159 -1.07 -0.36 8.24
N ALA A 160 -0.75 0.93 8.38
CA ALA A 160 -1.75 1.99 8.38
C ALA A 160 -2.39 2.19 7.01
N VAL A 161 -1.62 2.17 5.92
CA VAL A 161 -2.13 2.25 4.55
C VAL A 161 -2.97 1.01 4.21
N SER A 162 -2.54 -0.19 4.63
CA SER A 162 -3.33 -1.41 4.47
C SER A 162 -4.69 -1.30 5.15
N ALA A 163 -4.75 -0.79 6.38
CA ALA A 163 -6.00 -0.57 7.09
C ALA A 163 -6.86 0.53 6.43
N TYR A 164 -6.25 1.63 5.99
CA TYR A 164 -6.93 2.70 5.26
C TYR A 164 -7.63 2.18 4.00
N LEU A 165 -6.96 1.34 3.20
CA LEU A 165 -7.53 0.73 2.00
C LEU A 165 -8.58 -0.34 2.30
N LYS A 166 -8.50 -1.02 3.46
CA LYS A 166 -9.37 -2.15 3.83
C LYS A 166 -10.62 -1.72 4.61
N VAL A 167 -10.44 -0.90 5.63
CA VAL A 167 -11.51 -0.49 6.55
C VAL A 167 -11.79 1.02 6.51
N ALA A 168 -11.21 1.69 5.51
CA ALA A 168 -11.39 3.11 5.20
C ALA A 168 -10.94 4.06 6.32
N GLU A 169 -10.26 3.60 7.34
CA GLU A 169 -9.64 4.47 8.33
C GLU A 169 -8.47 3.79 9.05
N SER A 170 -7.49 4.58 9.44
CA SER A 170 -6.38 4.15 10.27
C SER A 170 -5.79 5.30 11.06
N ALA A 171 -5.03 4.98 12.10
CA ALA A 171 -4.27 5.96 12.84
C ALA A 171 -2.92 5.39 13.29
N ILE A 172 -1.93 6.27 13.44
CA ILE A 172 -0.66 5.96 14.09
C ILE A 172 -0.55 6.86 15.31
N VAL A 173 -0.33 6.25 16.48
CA VAL A 173 -0.09 6.97 17.73
C VAL A 173 1.37 6.88 18.13
N GLY A 174 1.98 8.02 18.48
CA GLY A 174 3.30 8.09 19.10
C GLY A 174 3.17 8.17 20.62
N PHE A 175 4.02 7.47 21.35
CA PHE A 175 4.08 7.49 22.81
C PHE A 175 5.48 7.20 23.31
N PHE A 176 5.73 7.51 24.58
CA PHE A 176 6.98 7.14 25.25
C PHE A 176 6.72 5.98 26.20
N ASP A 177 7.62 4.98 26.16
CA ASP A 177 7.58 3.84 27.07
C ASP A 177 8.02 4.26 28.51
N GLU A 178 8.03 3.32 29.43
CA GLU A 178 8.49 3.54 30.81
C GLU A 178 9.96 3.98 30.88
N LYS A 179 10.75 3.66 29.87
CA LYS A 179 12.18 4.04 29.74
C LYS A 179 12.35 5.36 28.99
N LYS A 180 11.23 6.07 28.69
CA LYS A 180 11.19 7.29 27.88
C LYS A 180 11.70 7.12 26.45
N LYS A 181 11.65 5.90 25.90
CA LYS A 181 11.94 5.67 24.48
C LYS A 181 10.70 5.92 23.65
N PHE A 182 10.90 6.54 22.51
CA PHE A 182 9.85 6.76 21.54
C PHE A 182 9.37 5.42 20.94
N CYS A 183 8.07 5.25 20.90
CA CYS A 183 7.40 4.08 20.33
C CYS A 183 6.20 4.54 19.51
N THR A 184 5.83 3.73 18.51
CA THR A 184 4.65 3.97 17.70
C THR A 184 3.78 2.72 17.61
N ARG A 185 2.48 2.93 17.44
CA ARG A 185 1.51 1.86 17.25
C ARG A 185 0.48 2.24 16.21
N THR A 186 0.20 1.32 15.30
CA THR A 186 -0.90 1.44 14.34
C THR A 186 -2.21 1.00 14.99
N LEU A 187 -3.26 1.80 14.80
CA LEU A 187 -4.60 1.60 15.33
C LEU A 187 -5.58 1.49 14.17
N SER A 188 -6.40 0.44 14.15
CA SER A 188 -7.39 0.23 13.11
C SER A 188 -8.47 -0.76 13.53
N TYR A 189 -9.60 -0.73 12.84
CA TYR A 189 -10.74 -1.59 13.15
C TYR A 189 -10.44 -3.09 12.98
N ASP A 190 -9.68 -3.47 11.97
CA ASP A 190 -9.26 -4.86 11.73
C ASP A 190 -8.29 -5.40 12.79
N ARG A 191 -7.73 -4.51 13.63
CA ARG A 191 -6.91 -4.83 14.81
C ARG A 191 -7.68 -4.75 16.13
N GLY A 192 -8.99 -4.50 16.06
CA GLY A 192 -9.88 -4.40 17.22
C GLY A 192 -10.02 -3.00 17.81
N ASP A 193 -9.48 -1.96 17.15
CA ASP A 193 -9.58 -0.59 17.64
C ASP A 193 -10.70 0.17 16.90
N ILE A 194 -11.65 0.75 17.62
CA ILE A 194 -12.67 1.65 17.07
C ILE A 194 -12.22 3.08 17.31
N LEU A 195 -12.06 3.86 16.25
CA LEU A 195 -11.44 5.18 16.28
C LEU A 195 -12.47 6.31 16.37
N TYR A 196 -12.17 7.32 17.16
CA TYR A 196 -13.01 8.50 17.39
C TYR A 196 -12.18 9.78 17.28
N PRO A 197 -11.97 10.29 16.06
CA PRO A 197 -11.28 11.55 15.84
C PRO A 197 -12.19 12.74 16.15
N HIS A 198 -11.69 13.73 16.86
CA HIS A 198 -12.33 15.02 17.06
C HIS A 198 -11.49 16.10 16.37
N VAL A 199 -11.99 16.55 15.24
CA VAL A 199 -11.29 17.45 14.32
C VAL A 199 -11.91 18.83 14.41
N ASP A 200 -11.08 19.87 14.41
CA ASP A 200 -11.55 21.25 14.25
C ASP A 200 -12.11 21.42 12.83
N SER A 201 -13.34 21.92 12.74
CA SER A 201 -14.03 22.11 11.46
C SER A 201 -13.40 23.18 10.56
N LEU A 202 -12.57 24.08 11.10
CA LEU A 202 -11.92 25.17 10.35
C LEU A 202 -10.52 24.80 9.91
N THR A 203 -9.71 24.26 10.84
CA THR A 203 -8.28 23.97 10.57
C THR A 203 -8.03 22.54 10.11
N GLY A 204 -8.97 21.62 10.37
CA GLY A 204 -8.75 20.19 10.09
C GLY A 204 -7.82 19.49 11.09
N ASP A 205 -7.34 20.22 12.13
CA ASP A 205 -6.45 19.63 13.13
C ASP A 205 -7.20 18.80 14.15
N LEU A 206 -6.55 17.76 14.66
CA LEU A 206 -7.07 16.97 15.77
C LEU A 206 -7.03 17.77 17.07
N LEU A 207 -8.19 18.01 17.65
CA LEU A 207 -8.34 18.60 18.99
C LEU A 207 -8.18 17.54 20.09
N CYS A 208 -8.70 16.35 19.84
CA CYS A 208 -8.63 15.19 20.70
C CYS A 208 -8.81 13.94 19.85
N PHE A 209 -8.23 12.84 20.26
CA PHE A 209 -8.43 11.55 19.63
C PHE A 209 -8.75 10.50 20.68
N ALA A 210 -9.72 9.64 20.41
CA ALA A 210 -10.00 8.52 21.29
C ALA A 210 -10.08 7.21 20.51
N ARG A 211 -9.75 6.11 21.18
CA ARG A 211 -9.97 4.75 20.68
C ARG A 211 -10.74 3.94 21.71
N LYS A 212 -11.55 3.02 21.23
CA LYS A 212 -12.23 2.02 22.04
C LYS A 212 -11.78 0.64 21.61
N TYR A 213 -11.48 -0.21 22.59
CA TYR A 213 -11.10 -1.61 22.34
C TYR A 213 -11.62 -2.52 23.47
N TYR A 214 -11.58 -3.81 23.21
CA TYR A 214 -12.03 -4.84 24.14
C TYR A 214 -10.86 -5.72 24.57
N ASP A 215 -10.84 -6.04 25.86
CA ASP A 215 -9.96 -7.05 26.43
C ASP A 215 -10.75 -8.36 26.53
N TYR A 216 -10.20 -9.43 25.97
CA TYR A 216 -10.83 -10.74 25.93
C TYR A 216 -10.27 -11.64 27.01
N ASP A 217 -11.10 -12.57 27.51
CA ASP A 217 -10.62 -13.62 28.40
C ASP A 217 -9.95 -14.77 27.59
N ASP A 218 -9.39 -15.74 28.31
CA ASP A 218 -8.72 -16.90 27.69
C ASP A 218 -9.67 -17.78 26.82
N GLU A 219 -10.98 -17.60 27.00
CA GLU A 219 -12.02 -18.28 26.24
C GLU A 219 -12.49 -17.48 24.99
N GLY A 220 -11.97 -16.25 24.82
CA GLY A 220 -12.33 -15.36 23.72
C GLY A 220 -13.61 -14.55 23.91
N ASN A 221 -14.20 -14.55 25.14
CA ASN A 221 -15.34 -13.70 25.44
C ASN A 221 -14.90 -12.29 25.81
N GLU A 222 -15.68 -11.28 25.41
CA GLU A 222 -15.43 -9.88 25.78
C GLU A 222 -15.49 -9.66 27.28
N LYS A 223 -14.35 -9.38 27.90
CA LYS A 223 -14.24 -9.21 29.34
C LYS A 223 -14.46 -7.78 29.79
N THR A 224 -13.80 -6.86 29.13
CA THR A 224 -13.82 -5.45 29.56
C THR A 224 -13.64 -4.52 28.35
N GLU A 225 -14.46 -3.45 28.33
CA GLU A 225 -14.34 -2.37 27.35
C GLU A 225 -13.46 -1.25 27.91
N TYR A 226 -12.46 -0.83 27.15
CA TYR A 226 -11.57 0.27 27.45
C TYR A 226 -11.74 1.40 26.44
N VAL A 227 -11.57 2.63 26.92
CA VAL A 227 -11.47 3.83 26.09
C VAL A 227 -10.19 4.55 26.45
N GLU A 228 -9.36 4.81 25.47
CA GLU A 228 -8.17 5.63 25.61
C GLU A 228 -8.35 6.93 24.82
N ALA A 229 -7.91 8.04 25.40
CA ALA A 229 -8.01 9.35 24.76
C ALA A 229 -6.71 10.15 24.93
N TRP A 230 -6.39 10.93 23.91
CA TRP A 230 -5.25 11.84 23.85
C TRP A 230 -5.75 13.25 23.55
N ASP A 231 -5.40 14.19 24.38
CA ASP A 231 -5.51 15.61 24.09
C ASP A 231 -4.13 16.21 23.74
N ASN A 232 -3.97 17.52 23.76
CA ASN A 232 -2.71 18.19 23.43
C ASN A 232 -1.58 17.95 24.46
N ARG A 233 -1.86 17.42 25.65
CA ARG A 233 -0.88 17.24 26.73
C ARG A 233 -1.00 15.92 27.44
N LYS A 234 -2.21 15.40 27.60
CA LYS A 234 -2.50 14.29 28.50
C LYS A 234 -3.09 13.09 27.76
N PHE A 235 -2.74 11.95 28.29
CA PHE A 235 -3.33 10.67 27.97
C PHE A 235 -4.28 10.26 29.10
N TYR A 236 -5.44 9.71 28.72
CA TYR A 236 -6.48 9.23 29.61
C TYR A 236 -6.86 7.80 29.24
N ARG A 237 -7.03 6.95 30.25
CA ARG A 237 -7.58 5.61 30.06
C ARG A 237 -8.78 5.41 30.95
N PHE A 238 -9.88 5.02 30.35
CA PHE A 238 -11.15 4.74 31.02
C PHE A 238 -11.48 3.26 30.88
N LYS A 239 -12.16 2.72 31.89
CA LYS A 239 -12.66 1.35 31.92
C LYS A 239 -14.17 1.37 32.14
N LYS A 240 -14.89 0.61 31.31
CA LYS A 240 -16.32 0.42 31.51
C LYS A 240 -16.57 -0.54 32.66
N ALA A 241 -17.43 -0.16 33.61
CA ALA A 241 -17.81 -1.03 34.69
C ALA A 241 -18.69 -2.18 34.17
N VAL A 242 -18.18 -3.42 34.27
CA VAL A 242 -18.93 -4.62 33.92
C VAL A 242 -19.94 -4.87 35.02
N LYS A 243 -21.20 -4.51 34.79
CA LYS A 243 -22.30 -4.85 35.69
C LYS A 243 -22.87 -6.21 35.29
N SER A 244 -22.68 -7.21 36.11
CA SER A 244 -23.19 -8.57 35.89
C SER A 244 -24.68 -8.68 36.23
N GLY A 245 -25.48 -9.31 35.35
CA GLY A 245 -26.85 -9.75 35.64
C GLY A 245 -27.99 -8.80 35.23
N LYS A 246 -29.23 -9.22 35.52
CA LYS A 246 -30.47 -8.51 35.15
C LYS A 246 -30.58 -7.05 35.65
N VAL A 247 -29.78 -6.68 36.64
CA VAL A 247 -29.63 -5.30 37.14
C VAL A 247 -28.99 -4.37 36.09
N LYS A 248 -28.25 -4.95 35.10
CA LYS A 248 -27.55 -4.23 34.04
C LYS A 248 -28.51 -3.37 33.18
N GLU A 249 -29.65 -3.91 32.80
CA GLU A 249 -30.55 -3.24 31.84
C GLU A 249 -31.31 -2.06 32.46
N VAL A 250 -31.75 -2.21 33.68
CA VAL A 250 -32.46 -1.14 34.42
C VAL A 250 -31.50 -0.03 34.82
N MET A 251 -30.29 -0.38 35.31
CA MET A 251 -29.27 0.61 35.68
C MET A 251 -28.71 1.35 34.47
N THR A 252 -28.55 0.68 33.31
CA THR A 252 -28.12 1.34 32.09
C THR A 252 -29.17 2.33 31.57
N LYS A 253 -30.46 1.98 31.67
CA LYS A 253 -31.56 2.92 31.34
C LYS A 253 -31.61 4.12 32.30
N ILE A 254 -31.43 3.88 33.59
CA ILE A 254 -31.40 4.93 34.62
C ILE A 254 -30.15 5.82 34.41
N ALA A 255 -28.97 5.23 34.20
CA ALA A 255 -27.75 5.99 33.93
C ALA A 255 -27.86 6.86 32.68
N ARG A 256 -28.52 6.36 31.61
CA ARG A 256 -28.82 7.16 30.40
C ARG A 256 -29.74 8.34 30.69
N ILE A 257 -30.74 8.16 31.57
CA ILE A 257 -31.71 9.23 31.96
C ILE A 257 -31.02 10.32 32.78
N PHE A 258 -30.11 9.94 33.68
CA PHE A 258 -29.40 10.85 34.57
C PHE A 258 -28.03 11.33 34.07
N GLY A 259 -27.62 10.95 32.85
CA GLY A 259 -26.35 11.41 32.28
C GLY A 259 -25.10 10.87 33.00
N ILE A 260 -25.21 9.80 33.78
CA ILE A 260 -24.09 9.20 34.52
C ILE A 260 -23.25 8.36 33.54
N ASP A 261 -21.97 8.68 33.45
CA ASP A 261 -21.02 7.93 32.63
C ASP A 261 -20.75 6.54 33.23
N ASP A 262 -20.91 5.48 32.43
CA ASP A 262 -20.63 4.11 32.86
C ASP A 262 -19.11 3.80 32.91
N TYR A 263 -18.26 4.79 32.61
CA TYR A 263 -16.81 4.65 32.55
C TYR A 263 -16.15 5.25 33.79
N THR A 264 -15.09 4.56 34.24
CA THR A 264 -14.25 5.01 35.35
C THR A 264 -12.88 5.35 34.82
N LEU A 265 -12.34 6.52 35.13
CA LEU A 265 -10.97 6.91 34.83
C LEU A 265 -10.01 6.05 35.65
N ILE A 266 -9.08 5.35 34.96
CA ILE A 266 -8.07 4.50 35.58
C ILE A 266 -6.72 5.18 35.60
N GLU A 267 -6.37 5.84 34.50
CA GLU A 267 -5.05 6.42 34.29
C GLU A 267 -5.17 7.79 33.65
N GLU A 268 -4.43 8.74 34.19
CA GLU A 268 -4.22 10.08 33.62
C GLU A 268 -2.73 10.39 33.73
N LYS A 269 -2.08 10.66 32.60
CA LYS A 269 -0.66 10.99 32.58
C LYS A 269 -0.33 11.99 31.48
N ASP A 270 0.72 12.76 31.66
CA ASP A 270 1.31 13.58 30.61
C ASP A 270 2.00 12.67 29.60
N HIS A 271 1.70 12.82 28.30
CA HIS A 271 2.30 12.01 27.25
C HIS A 271 3.59 12.62 26.67
N GLY A 272 4.00 13.80 27.13
CA GLY A 272 5.27 14.43 26.75
C GLY A 272 5.26 15.21 25.44
N PHE A 273 4.28 15.05 24.58
CA PHE A 273 4.11 15.86 23.36
C PHE A 273 3.38 17.16 23.67
N GLN A 274 3.58 18.19 22.83
CA GLN A 274 2.88 19.48 22.92
C GLN A 274 1.68 19.58 21.96
N PHE A 275 1.31 18.48 21.34
CA PHE A 275 0.20 18.34 20.39
C PHE A 275 -0.38 16.93 20.52
N VAL A 276 -1.55 16.67 19.94
CA VAL A 276 -2.14 15.32 19.91
C VAL A 276 -1.20 14.38 19.14
N PRO A 277 -0.57 13.37 19.80
CA PRO A 277 0.44 12.53 19.17
C PRO A 277 -0.16 11.42 18.28
N VAL A 278 -1.17 11.78 17.50
CA VAL A 278 -1.90 10.85 16.64
C VAL A 278 -2.00 11.43 15.24
N ALA A 279 -1.52 10.67 14.27
CA ALA A 279 -1.85 10.87 12.87
C ALA A 279 -3.08 10.01 12.54
N TYR A 280 -4.06 10.58 11.87
CA TYR A 280 -5.31 9.91 11.51
C TYR A 280 -5.61 10.13 10.04
N ALA A 281 -5.97 9.06 9.34
CA ALA A 281 -6.44 9.07 7.97
C ALA A 281 -7.81 8.41 7.85
N ARG A 282 -8.65 8.94 7.00
CA ARG A 282 -9.97 8.39 6.70
C ARG A 282 -10.33 8.61 5.24
N ASN A 283 -10.80 7.56 4.59
CA ASN A 283 -11.44 7.62 3.29
C ASN A 283 -12.95 7.62 3.45
N ASP A 284 -13.59 8.75 3.21
CA ASP A 284 -15.06 8.88 3.30
C ASP A 284 -15.79 8.08 2.21
N ASN A 285 -15.09 7.71 1.12
CA ASN A 285 -15.65 6.92 0.03
C ASN A 285 -15.71 5.41 0.35
N GLY A 286 -15.07 4.96 1.42
CA GLY A 286 -15.03 3.54 1.80
C GLY A 286 -13.74 2.83 1.38
N PRO A 287 -13.71 1.49 1.38
CA PRO A 287 -12.53 0.69 1.02
C PRO A 287 -12.22 0.77 -0.48
N CYS A 288 -11.00 0.39 -0.87
CA CYS A 288 -10.53 0.51 -2.26
C CYS A 288 -11.36 -0.26 -3.31
N TRP A 289 -12.16 -1.24 -2.91
CA TRP A 289 -13.08 -1.99 -3.80
C TRP A 289 -14.51 -1.44 -3.80
N PHE A 290 -14.79 -0.35 -3.09
CA PHE A 290 -16.15 0.16 -2.91
C PHE A 290 -16.90 0.36 -4.23
N MET A 291 -16.24 0.89 -5.25
CA MET A 291 -16.84 1.17 -6.55
C MET A 291 -17.27 -0.09 -7.31
N VAL A 292 -16.62 -1.22 -7.06
CA VAL A 292 -16.86 -2.49 -7.77
C VAL A 292 -17.56 -3.54 -6.91
N GLN A 293 -17.87 -3.22 -5.65
CA GLN A 293 -18.50 -4.18 -4.74
C GLN A 293 -19.78 -4.80 -5.32
N LYS A 294 -20.64 -3.98 -5.92
CA LYS A 294 -21.87 -4.48 -6.55
C LYS A 294 -21.60 -5.41 -7.73
N ASN A 295 -20.60 -5.09 -8.55
CA ASN A 295 -20.20 -5.92 -9.68
C ASN A 295 -19.67 -7.29 -9.22
N ILE A 296 -18.97 -7.31 -8.07
CA ILE A 296 -18.47 -8.56 -7.48
C ILE A 296 -19.63 -9.40 -6.96
N GLU A 297 -20.59 -8.81 -6.26
CA GLU A 297 -21.80 -9.51 -5.79
C GLU A 297 -22.59 -10.11 -6.96
N ASP A 298 -22.82 -9.34 -8.01
CA ASP A 298 -23.54 -9.80 -9.21
C ASP A 298 -22.75 -10.91 -9.95
N TYR A 299 -21.43 -10.85 -9.95
CA TYR A 299 -20.57 -11.90 -10.51
C TYR A 299 -20.68 -13.21 -9.72
N GLU A 300 -20.63 -13.14 -8.39
CA GLU A 300 -20.74 -14.30 -7.50
C GLU A 300 -22.12 -14.97 -7.61
N GLU A 301 -23.17 -14.16 -7.70
CA GLU A 301 -24.54 -14.63 -7.89
C GLU A 301 -24.71 -15.33 -9.25
N ALA A 302 -24.27 -14.69 -10.33
CA ALA A 302 -24.33 -15.27 -11.68
C ALA A 302 -23.51 -16.56 -11.79
N PHE A 303 -22.33 -16.62 -11.17
CA PHE A 303 -21.51 -17.82 -11.16
C PHE A 303 -22.18 -18.97 -10.37
N SER A 304 -22.79 -18.65 -9.25
CA SER A 304 -23.53 -19.63 -8.44
C SER A 304 -24.72 -20.20 -9.21
N TYR A 305 -25.46 -19.36 -9.93
CA TYR A 305 -26.54 -19.82 -10.81
C TYR A 305 -26.05 -20.65 -11.99
N LEU A 306 -24.90 -20.30 -12.59
CA LEU A 306 -24.28 -21.13 -13.61
C LEU A 306 -23.95 -22.52 -13.09
N CYS A 307 -23.39 -22.60 -11.87
CA CYS A 307 -23.10 -23.89 -11.23
C CYS A 307 -24.36 -24.72 -11.00
N GLU A 308 -25.48 -24.11 -10.57
CA GLU A 308 -26.75 -24.79 -10.41
C GLU A 308 -27.34 -25.23 -11.76
N ASN A 309 -27.27 -24.37 -12.77
CA ASN A 309 -27.69 -24.73 -14.14
C ASN A 309 -26.90 -25.92 -14.66
N ASN A 310 -25.58 -25.90 -14.51
CA ASN A 310 -24.73 -27.01 -14.96
C ASN A 310 -25.04 -28.31 -14.22
N LYS A 311 -25.33 -28.27 -12.91
CA LYS A 311 -25.78 -29.46 -12.16
C LYS A 311 -27.13 -29.98 -12.65
N ALA A 312 -28.07 -29.08 -12.95
CA ALA A 312 -29.40 -29.47 -13.44
C ALA A 312 -29.34 -30.17 -14.79
N TYR A 313 -28.47 -29.69 -15.68
CA TYR A 313 -28.32 -30.21 -17.04
C TYR A 313 -27.20 -31.25 -17.22
N ALA A 314 -26.35 -31.48 -16.25
CA ALA A 314 -25.32 -32.53 -16.29
C ALA A 314 -25.90 -33.94 -16.39
N PHE A 315 -27.13 -34.12 -15.93
CA PHE A 315 -27.82 -35.38 -15.98
C PHE A 315 -29.13 -35.23 -16.76
N PRO A 316 -29.10 -35.35 -18.09
CA PRO A 316 -30.29 -35.18 -18.94
C PRO A 316 -31.37 -36.19 -18.55
N ILE A 317 -32.61 -35.72 -18.49
CA ILE A 317 -33.76 -36.53 -18.16
C ILE A 317 -34.13 -37.35 -19.41
N LEU A 318 -34.07 -38.67 -19.28
CA LEU A 318 -34.57 -39.55 -20.32
C LEU A 318 -36.08 -39.63 -20.23
N THR A 319 -36.77 -39.18 -21.26
CA THR A 319 -38.23 -39.27 -21.38
C THR A 319 -38.57 -40.48 -22.26
N LEU A 320 -39.39 -41.35 -21.74
CA LEU A 320 -39.92 -42.49 -22.47
C LEU A 320 -41.40 -42.24 -22.73
N THR A 321 -41.78 -42.27 -23.99
CA THR A 321 -43.19 -42.11 -24.41
C THR A 321 -43.62 -43.41 -25.06
N GLY A 322 -44.72 -44.00 -24.63
CA GLY A 322 -45.27 -45.25 -25.16
C GLY A 322 -46.27 -45.87 -24.17
N ASP A 323 -46.99 -46.95 -24.57
CA ASP A 323 -47.84 -47.67 -23.66
C ASP A 323 -46.98 -48.37 -22.59
N GLY A 324 -47.37 -48.22 -21.32
CA GLY A 324 -46.52 -48.58 -20.17
C GLY A 324 -46.17 -50.07 -20.05
N GLU A 325 -46.86 -50.98 -20.78
CA GLU A 325 -46.59 -52.41 -20.82
C GLU A 325 -45.44 -52.80 -21.77
N ASP A 326 -45.11 -51.89 -22.73
CA ASP A 326 -44.12 -52.13 -23.79
C ASP A 326 -42.76 -51.50 -23.56
N ILE A 327 -42.55 -50.87 -22.41
CA ILE A 327 -41.28 -50.23 -22.04
C ILE A 327 -40.61 -51.06 -20.95
N SER A 328 -39.51 -51.68 -21.26
CA SER A 328 -38.68 -52.37 -20.26
C SER A 328 -37.33 -51.68 -20.12
N ILE A 329 -36.96 -51.36 -18.88
CA ILE A 329 -35.64 -50.86 -18.52
C ILE A 329 -34.84 -52.00 -17.94
N THR A 330 -33.84 -52.46 -18.69
CA THR A 330 -32.97 -53.55 -18.24
C THR A 330 -31.64 -52.94 -17.78
N GLY A 331 -31.34 -53.04 -16.51
CA GLY A 331 -30.06 -52.59 -15.94
C GLY A 331 -30.17 -52.51 -14.43
N ASP A 332 -29.32 -53.24 -13.77
CA ASP A 332 -29.18 -53.20 -12.33
C ASP A 332 -28.41 -51.99 -11.92
N ASP A 333 -28.91 -51.32 -10.92
CA ASP A 333 -28.31 -50.24 -10.14
C ASP A 333 -27.95 -48.91 -10.79
N MET A 334 -28.28 -47.88 -10.08
CA MET A 334 -28.12 -46.45 -10.26
C MET A 334 -26.66 -45.97 -10.35
N THR A 335 -25.70 -46.80 -10.63
CA THR A 335 -24.29 -46.47 -10.69
C THR A 335 -23.72 -46.59 -12.11
N GLY A 336 -23.96 -45.57 -12.93
CA GLY A 336 -23.04 -45.21 -14.02
C GLY A 336 -22.85 -46.17 -15.21
N SER A 337 -23.57 -47.29 -15.30
CA SER A 337 -23.47 -48.20 -16.43
C SER A 337 -24.53 -47.89 -17.48
N ALA A 338 -24.16 -48.00 -18.75
CA ALA A 338 -25.08 -47.81 -19.88
C ALA A 338 -26.35 -48.66 -19.71
N LYS A 339 -27.46 -48.00 -19.45
CA LYS A 339 -28.76 -48.67 -19.36
C LYS A 339 -29.27 -48.95 -20.75
N THR A 340 -29.62 -50.19 -21.04
CA THR A 340 -30.29 -50.54 -22.27
C THR A 340 -31.78 -50.35 -22.07
N ILE A 341 -32.40 -49.52 -22.87
CA ILE A 341 -33.83 -49.29 -22.87
C ILE A 341 -34.38 -50.00 -24.10
N MET A 342 -35.32 -50.91 -23.88
CA MET A 342 -36.01 -51.63 -24.93
C MET A 342 -37.43 -51.09 -25.03
N ILE A 343 -37.78 -50.52 -26.18
CA ILE A 343 -39.11 -50.01 -26.50
C ILE A 343 -39.65 -50.91 -27.59
N THR A 344 -40.70 -51.66 -27.27
CA THR A 344 -41.32 -52.59 -28.18
C THR A 344 -42.52 -52.00 -28.92
N ASP A 345 -42.99 -50.86 -28.49
CA ASP A 345 -44.07 -50.11 -29.14
C ASP A 345 -43.61 -49.44 -30.44
N THR A 346 -44.44 -49.58 -31.49
CA THR A 346 -44.19 -49.01 -32.82
C THR A 346 -44.21 -47.47 -32.80
N ASN A 347 -44.84 -46.85 -31.83
CA ASN A 347 -44.92 -45.40 -31.61
C ASN A 347 -44.10 -44.92 -30.42
N GLY A 348 -43.43 -45.84 -29.73
CA GLY A 348 -42.61 -45.50 -28.57
C GLY A 348 -41.37 -44.69 -28.96
N LYS A 349 -41.06 -43.68 -28.19
CA LYS A 349 -39.86 -42.83 -28.35
C LYS A 349 -39.11 -42.73 -27.03
N ALA A 350 -37.79 -42.80 -27.13
CA ALA A 350 -36.89 -42.43 -26.06
C ALA A 350 -36.15 -41.18 -26.49
N GLU A 351 -36.37 -40.09 -25.79
CA GLU A 351 -35.74 -38.82 -26.09
C GLU A 351 -35.10 -38.26 -24.81
N PHE A 352 -33.89 -37.72 -24.92
CA PHE A 352 -33.35 -36.93 -23.83
C PHE A 352 -33.98 -35.56 -23.88
N LEU A 353 -34.63 -35.18 -22.80
CA LEU A 353 -35.17 -33.85 -22.62
C LEU A 353 -33.98 -32.93 -22.32
N ASN A 354 -33.45 -32.32 -23.37
CA ASN A 354 -32.49 -31.27 -23.24
C ASN A 354 -33.25 -29.97 -22.96
N GLY A 355 -33.16 -29.49 -21.72
CA GLY A 355 -33.62 -28.14 -21.40
C GLY A 355 -32.87 -27.09 -22.22
N THR A 356 -33.43 -25.89 -22.33
CA THR A 356 -32.73 -24.79 -22.96
C THR A 356 -31.51 -24.42 -22.11
N ASP A 357 -30.32 -24.72 -22.62
CA ASP A 357 -29.07 -24.41 -21.94
C ASP A 357 -28.81 -22.90 -22.01
N ALA A 358 -28.73 -22.26 -20.85
CA ALA A 358 -28.42 -20.83 -20.72
C ALA A 358 -26.94 -20.56 -20.47
N SER A 359 -26.07 -21.59 -20.58
CA SER A 359 -24.65 -21.51 -20.23
C SER A 359 -23.91 -20.42 -21.02
N ASP A 360 -24.22 -20.23 -22.30
CA ASP A 360 -23.59 -19.22 -23.14
C ASP A 360 -23.93 -17.78 -22.70
N ALA A 361 -25.16 -17.55 -22.24
CA ALA A 361 -25.58 -16.26 -21.71
C ALA A 361 -24.86 -15.96 -20.39
N PHE A 362 -24.79 -16.95 -19.49
CA PHE A 362 -24.03 -16.82 -18.24
C PHE A 362 -22.53 -16.63 -18.50
N ALA A 363 -21.93 -17.37 -19.43
CA ALA A 363 -20.53 -17.22 -19.78
C ALA A 363 -20.22 -15.81 -20.31
N THR A 364 -21.10 -15.27 -21.16
CA THR A 364 -20.95 -13.91 -21.67
C THR A 364 -21.07 -12.86 -20.57
N GLN A 365 -22.05 -13.02 -19.67
CA GLN A 365 -22.25 -12.13 -18.53
C GLN A 365 -21.04 -12.17 -17.60
N LEU A 366 -20.56 -13.37 -17.22
CA LEU A 366 -19.43 -13.55 -16.33
C LEU A 366 -18.16 -12.95 -16.91
N ASN A 367 -17.88 -13.17 -18.19
CA ASN A 367 -16.69 -12.59 -18.84
C ASN A 367 -16.73 -11.05 -18.80
N LYS A 368 -17.88 -10.44 -19.13
CA LYS A 368 -18.03 -8.99 -19.07
C LYS A 368 -17.94 -8.45 -17.65
N SER A 369 -18.57 -9.10 -16.68
CA SER A 369 -18.51 -8.68 -15.27
C SER A 369 -17.10 -8.79 -14.72
N TYR A 370 -16.38 -9.87 -15.09
CA TYR A 370 -14.98 -10.04 -14.74
C TYR A 370 -14.11 -8.92 -15.29
N ASP A 371 -14.30 -8.53 -16.56
CA ASP A 371 -13.58 -7.42 -17.16
C ASP A 371 -13.88 -6.10 -16.45
N LEU A 372 -15.17 -5.81 -16.18
CA LEU A 372 -15.58 -4.61 -15.48
C LEU A 372 -15.03 -4.51 -14.05
N ILE A 373 -14.90 -5.62 -13.32
CA ILE A 373 -14.31 -5.62 -11.97
C ILE A 373 -12.87 -5.11 -12.04
N TYR A 374 -12.07 -5.55 -13.01
CA TYR A 374 -10.69 -5.10 -13.16
C TYR A 374 -10.59 -3.66 -13.69
N GLU A 375 -11.39 -3.32 -14.69
CA GLU A 375 -11.39 -1.99 -15.31
C GLU A 375 -11.80 -0.91 -14.31
N LEU A 376 -12.93 -1.10 -13.62
CA LEU A 376 -13.47 -0.11 -12.68
C LEU A 376 -12.72 -0.06 -11.35
N SER A 377 -12.02 -1.12 -10.96
CA SER A 377 -11.13 -1.10 -9.80
C SER A 377 -9.72 -0.59 -10.13
N PHE A 378 -9.45 -0.26 -11.40
CA PHE A 378 -8.12 0.12 -11.89
C PHE A 378 -7.03 -0.93 -11.58
N THR A 379 -7.43 -2.18 -11.40
CA THR A 379 -6.53 -3.28 -11.12
C THR A 379 -6.07 -3.92 -12.42
N VAL A 380 -4.76 -4.01 -12.61
CA VAL A 380 -4.20 -4.59 -13.83
C VAL A 380 -4.37 -6.10 -13.82
N LYS A 381 -5.02 -6.64 -14.85
CA LYS A 381 -5.04 -8.08 -15.10
C LYS A 381 -3.63 -8.58 -15.37
N PRO A 382 -3.25 -9.76 -14.83
CA PRO A 382 -2.02 -10.39 -15.26
C PRO A 382 -2.07 -10.55 -16.78
N PRO A 383 -1.10 -9.99 -17.53
CA PRO A 383 -1.10 -10.16 -18.97
C PRO A 383 -0.99 -11.65 -19.29
N GLU A 384 -1.79 -12.13 -20.24
CA GLU A 384 -1.59 -13.44 -20.84
C GLU A 384 -0.31 -13.39 -21.68
N LEU A 385 0.82 -13.56 -21.02
CA LEU A 385 2.14 -13.55 -21.65
C LEU A 385 2.31 -14.81 -22.49
N LYS A 386 1.88 -14.74 -23.74
CA LYS A 386 2.41 -15.65 -24.77
C LYS A 386 3.82 -15.18 -25.08
N SER A 387 4.80 -15.86 -24.48
CA SER A 387 6.25 -15.84 -24.77
C SER A 387 6.71 -14.68 -25.67
N GLY A 388 7.10 -13.57 -25.08
CA GLY A 388 7.74 -12.45 -25.75
C GLY A 388 7.93 -11.33 -24.74
N ASP A 389 9.15 -10.86 -24.60
CA ASP A 389 9.47 -9.73 -23.74
C ASP A 389 8.63 -8.52 -24.14
N LEU A 390 7.67 -8.15 -23.29
CA LEU A 390 6.98 -6.88 -23.43
C LEU A 390 8.01 -5.75 -23.21
N PRO A 391 8.16 -4.82 -24.15
CA PRO A 391 9.02 -3.66 -23.94
C PRO A 391 8.63 -2.93 -22.65
N GLY A 392 9.58 -2.41 -21.89
CA GLY A 392 9.32 -1.72 -20.61
C GLY A 392 8.33 -0.57 -20.73
N VAL A 393 8.25 0.08 -21.90
CA VAL A 393 7.24 1.10 -22.22
C VAL A 393 5.82 0.51 -22.26
N ALA A 394 5.64 -0.67 -22.82
CA ALA A 394 4.32 -1.33 -22.88
C ALA A 394 3.84 -1.75 -21.48
N ILE A 395 4.76 -2.19 -20.63
CA ILE A 395 4.46 -2.48 -19.22
C ILE A 395 4.00 -1.21 -18.49
N LYS A 396 4.71 -0.09 -18.66
CA LYS A 396 4.32 1.20 -18.04
C LYS A 396 2.94 1.67 -18.50
N LEU A 397 2.62 1.55 -19.78
CA LEU A 397 1.30 1.89 -20.32
C LEU A 397 0.19 1.00 -19.74
N LEU A 398 0.46 -0.30 -19.58
CA LEU A 398 -0.48 -1.24 -18.98
C LEU A 398 -0.81 -0.87 -17.52
N TYR A 399 0.18 -0.41 -16.76
CA TYR A 399 0.00 0.00 -15.36
C TYR A 399 -0.43 1.46 -15.19
N SER A 400 -0.56 2.27 -16.25
CA SER A 400 -0.91 3.68 -16.16
C SER A 400 -2.19 3.94 -15.35
N PRO A 401 -3.33 3.24 -15.56
CA PRO A 401 -4.54 3.48 -14.79
C PRO A 401 -4.37 3.21 -13.29
N ALA A 402 -3.67 2.11 -12.94
CA ALA A 402 -3.39 1.78 -11.54
C ALA A 402 -2.47 2.81 -10.86
N LEU A 403 -1.53 3.38 -11.64
CA LEU A 403 -0.64 4.42 -11.13
C LEU A 403 -1.36 5.76 -10.91
N GLU A 404 -2.28 6.12 -11.79
CA GLU A 404 -3.06 7.34 -11.65
C GLU A 404 -3.88 7.31 -10.35
N VAL A 405 -4.51 6.16 -10.03
CA VAL A 405 -5.20 5.97 -8.75
C VAL A 405 -4.22 6.02 -7.59
N ALA A 406 -3.08 5.33 -7.69
CA ALA A 406 -2.07 5.34 -6.63
C ALA A 406 -1.50 6.75 -6.38
N MET A 407 -1.35 7.57 -7.42
CA MET A 407 -0.93 8.97 -7.28
C MET A 407 -2.01 9.82 -6.59
N ASN A 408 -3.29 9.59 -6.89
CA ASN A 408 -4.39 10.26 -6.21
C ASN A 408 -4.45 9.87 -4.73
N ASP A 409 -4.40 8.57 -4.43
CA ASP A 409 -4.38 8.05 -3.06
C ASP A 409 -3.17 8.55 -2.27
N ALA A 410 -2.00 8.65 -2.92
CA ALA A 410 -0.79 9.22 -2.32
C ALA A 410 -0.99 10.69 -1.92
N GLN A 411 -1.68 11.49 -2.74
CA GLN A 411 -2.01 12.87 -2.40
C GLN A 411 -3.03 12.97 -1.26
N GLU A 412 -4.03 12.10 -1.24
CA GLU A 412 -4.99 12.04 -0.13
C GLU A 412 -4.32 11.64 1.20
N LEU A 413 -3.30 10.78 1.14
CA LEU A 413 -2.52 10.35 2.29
C LEU A 413 -1.41 11.33 2.70
N GLN A 414 -1.10 12.35 1.88
CA GLN A 414 -0.03 13.31 2.19
C GLN A 414 -0.23 14.01 3.55
N PRO A 415 -1.42 14.55 3.91
CA PRO A 415 -1.63 15.16 5.21
C PRO A 415 -1.44 14.19 6.39
N PHE A 416 -1.71 12.91 6.16
CA PHE A 416 -1.47 11.85 7.13
C PHE A 416 0.04 11.62 7.33
N LEU A 417 0.79 11.53 6.24
CA LEU A 417 2.25 11.39 6.27
C LEU A 417 2.93 12.59 6.95
N ASP A 418 2.48 13.81 6.67
CA ASP A 418 3.01 15.03 7.29
C ASP A 418 2.81 15.04 8.81
N LYS A 419 1.67 14.51 9.29
CA LYS A 419 1.43 14.36 10.73
C LYS A 419 2.30 13.28 11.36
N ILE A 420 2.50 12.14 10.67
CA ILE A 420 3.46 11.10 11.10
C ILE A 420 4.86 11.69 11.20
N LEU A 421 5.28 12.44 10.18
CA LEU A 421 6.58 13.10 10.14
C LEU A 421 6.79 13.97 11.38
N ARG A 422 5.82 14.84 11.69
CA ARG A 422 5.87 15.71 12.87
C ARG A 422 5.98 14.93 14.19
N ILE A 423 5.25 13.82 14.33
CA ILE A 423 5.31 12.95 15.52
C ILE A 423 6.70 12.30 15.62
N CYS A 424 7.23 11.81 14.50
CA CYS A 424 8.54 11.17 14.46
C CYS A 424 9.68 12.17 14.69
N GLN A 425 9.62 13.38 14.12
CA GLN A 425 10.61 14.42 14.38
C GLN A 425 10.71 14.73 15.88
N PHE A 426 9.58 14.88 16.56
CA PHE A 426 9.56 15.11 17.99
C PHE A 426 10.05 13.89 18.79
N GLY A 427 9.56 12.69 18.45
CA GLY A 427 9.87 11.45 19.16
C GLY A 427 11.35 11.05 19.03
N ILE A 428 11.86 10.97 17.81
CA ILE A 428 13.27 10.67 17.51
C ILE A 428 14.17 11.79 18.08
N GLY A 429 13.77 13.04 17.94
CA GLY A 429 14.49 14.17 18.53
C GLY A 429 14.59 14.08 20.06
N THR A 430 13.60 13.51 20.73
CA THR A 430 13.63 13.27 22.19
C THR A 430 14.62 12.15 22.54
N ASP A 431 14.62 11.06 21.79
CA ASP A 431 15.53 9.95 21.99
C ASP A 431 17.00 10.34 21.79
N GLU A 432 17.27 11.18 20.77
CA GLU A 432 18.62 11.66 20.43
C GLU A 432 19.01 12.96 21.16
N ASN A 433 18.17 13.49 22.06
CA ASN A 433 18.35 14.74 22.80
C ASN A 433 18.57 15.98 21.88
N CYS A 434 17.94 16.00 20.70
CA CYS A 434 18.06 17.07 19.72
C CYS A 434 16.69 17.59 19.24
N VAL A 435 15.69 17.61 20.11
CA VAL A 435 14.29 17.97 19.78
C VAL A 435 14.18 19.31 19.03
N ALA A 436 14.87 20.35 19.48
CA ALA A 436 14.78 21.67 18.89
C ALA A 436 15.29 21.71 17.43
N THR A 437 16.41 21.03 17.18
CA THR A 437 17.01 20.95 15.84
C THR A 437 16.17 20.06 14.94
N MET A 438 15.72 18.90 15.44
CA MET A 438 14.94 17.92 14.68
C MET A 438 13.55 18.46 14.32
N SER A 439 12.83 19.09 15.27
CA SER A 439 11.50 19.66 15.03
C SER A 439 11.52 20.90 14.12
N GLY A 440 12.66 21.59 14.04
CA GLY A 440 12.86 22.72 13.16
C GLY A 440 13.40 22.35 11.77
N LEU A 441 13.69 21.09 11.52
CA LEU A 441 14.23 20.63 10.25
C LEU A 441 13.13 20.62 9.17
N PRO A 442 13.28 21.35 8.06
CA PRO A 442 12.31 21.37 6.97
C PRO A 442 12.45 20.10 6.13
N ILE A 443 11.76 19.03 6.53
CA ILE A 443 11.73 17.77 5.77
C ILE A 443 10.47 17.75 4.90
N ASN A 444 10.65 17.46 3.62
CA ASN A 444 9.60 17.07 2.71
C ASN A 444 9.60 15.55 2.60
N ALA A 445 8.45 14.93 2.86
CA ALA A 445 8.25 13.48 2.73
C ALA A 445 7.13 13.21 1.74
N TRP A 446 7.30 12.22 0.88
CA TRP A 446 6.25 11.84 -0.07
C TRP A 446 6.24 10.34 -0.36
N ILE A 447 5.07 9.86 -0.78
CA ILE A 447 4.86 8.51 -1.25
C ILE A 447 5.21 8.47 -2.73
N SER A 448 6.11 7.57 -3.11
CA SER A 448 6.47 7.34 -4.51
C SER A 448 5.80 6.04 -4.97
N PRO A 449 4.75 6.10 -5.83
CA PRO A 449 4.05 4.90 -6.28
C PRO A 449 4.99 3.88 -6.94
N TYR A 450 4.82 2.63 -6.57
CA TYR A 450 5.60 1.52 -7.14
C TYR A 450 5.10 1.13 -8.52
N VAL A 451 6.04 1.05 -9.46
CA VAL A 451 5.81 0.54 -10.81
C VAL A 451 6.73 -0.64 -11.04
N HIS A 452 6.16 -1.73 -11.54
CA HIS A 452 6.99 -2.81 -12.04
C HIS A 452 7.77 -2.32 -13.27
N SER A 453 9.08 -2.13 -13.12
CA SER A 453 9.95 -1.65 -14.18
C SER A 453 11.11 -2.61 -14.42
N ASN A 454 11.59 -2.64 -15.65
CA ASN A 454 12.76 -3.42 -15.99
C ASN A 454 14.00 -2.80 -15.30
N LYS A 455 14.61 -3.52 -14.37
CA LYS A 455 15.78 -3.08 -13.61
C LYS A 455 16.94 -2.65 -14.53
N THR A 456 17.14 -3.35 -15.62
CA THR A 456 18.17 -3.02 -16.63
C THR A 456 17.92 -1.66 -17.27
N GLU A 457 16.65 -1.35 -17.58
CA GLU A 457 16.27 -0.05 -18.14
C GLU A 457 16.46 1.08 -17.10
N GLN A 458 16.12 0.84 -15.83
CA GLN A 458 16.35 1.80 -14.75
C GLN A 458 17.83 2.12 -14.58
N ILE A 459 18.68 1.08 -14.52
CA ILE A 459 20.13 1.25 -14.39
C ILE A 459 20.70 2.04 -15.59
N THR A 460 20.23 1.73 -16.79
CA THR A 460 20.67 2.44 -18.00
C THR A 460 20.24 3.90 -18.00
N ASN A 461 19.02 4.19 -17.57
CA ASN A 461 18.51 5.57 -17.47
C ASN A 461 19.28 6.38 -16.40
N ILE A 462 19.55 5.77 -15.24
CA ILE A 462 20.36 6.39 -14.18
C ILE A 462 21.78 6.65 -14.68
N ALA A 463 22.42 5.67 -15.33
CA ALA A 463 23.76 5.82 -15.90
C ALA A 463 23.81 6.97 -16.94
N THR A 464 22.80 7.04 -17.81
CA THR A 464 22.67 8.10 -18.82
C THR A 464 22.47 9.49 -18.16
N ALA A 465 21.66 9.57 -17.11
CA ALA A 465 21.42 10.82 -16.37
C ALA A 465 22.70 11.30 -15.67
N VAL A 466 23.50 10.39 -15.10
CA VAL A 466 24.81 10.73 -14.51
C VAL A 466 25.80 11.18 -15.56
N GLN A 467 25.87 10.50 -16.71
CA GLN A 467 26.76 10.86 -17.81
C GLN A 467 26.47 12.25 -18.40
N ASN A 468 25.18 12.60 -18.46
CA ASN A 468 24.74 13.91 -18.97
C ASN A 468 24.76 15.02 -17.89
N GLY A 469 25.18 14.72 -16.66
CA GLY A 469 25.27 15.71 -15.58
C GLY A 469 23.95 16.13 -14.95
N PHE A 470 22.85 15.43 -15.24
CA PHE A 470 21.53 15.70 -14.67
C PHE A 470 21.34 15.08 -13.27
N LEU A 471 22.17 14.10 -12.90
CA LEU A 471 22.07 13.40 -11.64
C LEU A 471 23.44 13.29 -10.97
N SER A 472 23.50 13.55 -9.66
CA SER A 472 24.74 13.36 -8.89
C SER A 472 25.04 11.86 -8.74
N LYS A 473 26.31 11.50 -8.60
CA LYS A 473 26.73 10.11 -8.34
C LYS A 473 26.17 9.56 -7.03
N GLN A 474 25.99 10.39 -6.04
CA GLN A 474 25.38 10.03 -4.76
C GLN A 474 23.91 9.66 -4.95
N THR A 475 23.11 10.54 -5.56
CA THR A 475 21.69 10.27 -5.83
C THR A 475 21.49 9.08 -6.76
N ALA A 476 22.43 8.86 -7.70
CA ALA A 476 22.42 7.69 -8.58
C ALA A 476 22.61 6.38 -7.81
N SER A 477 23.54 6.38 -6.84
CA SER A 477 23.76 5.22 -5.97
C SER A 477 22.55 4.94 -5.07
N GLU A 478 21.93 6.01 -4.51
CA GLU A 478 20.74 5.89 -3.67
C GLU A 478 19.50 5.39 -4.43
N ARG A 479 19.37 5.71 -5.72
CA ARG A 479 18.25 5.31 -6.58
C ARG A 479 18.47 4.02 -7.36
N CYS A 480 19.68 3.43 -7.28
CA CYS A 480 19.97 2.20 -8.01
C CYS A 480 19.19 1.02 -7.42
N PRO A 481 18.39 0.28 -8.22
CA PRO A 481 17.74 -0.93 -7.74
C PRO A 481 18.79 -1.98 -7.38
N ASP A 482 18.53 -2.79 -6.36
CA ASP A 482 19.34 -3.93 -5.90
C ASP A 482 20.58 -3.62 -5.03
N PHE A 483 20.89 -2.34 -4.74
CA PHE A 483 22.01 -2.00 -3.84
C PHE A 483 21.52 -1.33 -2.54
N PRO A 484 22.21 -1.55 -1.39
CA PRO A 484 21.86 -0.85 -0.16
C PRO A 484 22.08 0.66 -0.32
N LYS A 485 21.00 1.41 -0.22
CA LYS A 485 20.84 2.79 -0.69
C LYS A 485 21.82 3.81 -0.11
N THR A 486 22.32 3.63 1.12
CA THR A 486 23.14 4.63 1.82
C THR A 486 24.60 4.23 1.99
N ALA A 487 24.91 2.96 2.14
CA ALA A 487 26.27 2.49 2.42
C ALA A 487 27.16 2.39 1.18
N GLU A 488 26.54 2.29 -0.02
CA GLU A 488 27.30 2.01 -1.24
C GLU A 488 28.08 3.22 -1.76
N TYR A 489 27.49 4.41 -1.69
CA TYR A 489 28.23 5.62 -2.06
C TYR A 489 29.42 5.89 -1.14
N GLU A 490 29.29 5.67 0.18
CA GLU A 490 30.39 5.79 1.11
C GLU A 490 31.50 4.76 0.83
N ARG A 491 31.13 3.52 0.42
CA ARG A 491 32.09 2.49 0.00
C ARG A 491 32.84 2.91 -1.25
N ILE A 492 32.12 3.34 -2.30
CA ILE A 492 32.71 3.83 -3.55
C ILE A 492 33.69 4.98 -3.26
N MET A 493 33.32 5.93 -2.40
CA MET A 493 34.20 7.04 -2.04
C MET A 493 35.42 6.59 -1.22
N ARG A 494 35.29 5.54 -0.41
CA ARG A 494 36.40 4.96 0.33
C ARG A 494 37.35 4.23 -0.59
N GLU A 495 36.81 3.36 -1.46
CA GLU A 495 37.58 2.62 -2.46
C GLU A 495 38.34 3.58 -3.38
N LYS A 496 37.69 4.63 -3.86
CA LYS A 496 38.34 5.64 -4.68
C LYS A 496 39.47 6.38 -3.96
N LYS A 497 39.32 6.69 -2.67
CA LYS A 497 40.39 7.27 -1.87
C LYS A 497 41.57 6.30 -1.69
N GLU A 498 41.29 5.03 -1.55
CA GLU A 498 42.32 3.98 -1.45
C GLU A 498 43.04 3.79 -2.78
N GLU A 499 42.31 3.82 -3.93
CA GLU A 499 42.90 3.79 -5.27
C GLU A 499 43.77 5.04 -5.53
N ASP A 500 43.27 6.25 -5.25
CA ASP A 500 44.02 7.51 -5.39
C ASP A 500 45.30 7.50 -4.52
N GLN A 501 45.26 6.90 -3.32
CA GLN A 501 46.42 6.75 -2.45
C GLN A 501 47.42 5.71 -3.00
N GLN A 502 46.94 4.60 -3.57
CA GLN A 502 47.81 3.61 -4.17
C GLN A 502 48.48 4.14 -5.44
N ASP A 503 47.75 4.87 -6.27
CA ASP A 503 48.31 5.52 -7.46
C ASP A 503 49.38 6.56 -7.10
N LEU A 504 49.14 7.36 -6.07
CA LEU A 504 50.12 8.31 -5.55
C LEU A 504 51.39 7.60 -5.03
N LEU A 505 51.23 6.48 -4.35
CA LEU A 505 52.36 5.64 -3.87
C LEU A 505 53.13 5.02 -5.03
N MET A 506 52.44 4.54 -6.08
CA MET A 506 53.08 4.02 -7.27
C MET A 506 53.84 5.10 -8.06
N ASP A 507 53.28 6.29 -8.15
CA ASP A 507 53.93 7.43 -8.80
C ASP A 507 55.16 7.92 -8.01
N MET A 508 55.10 7.91 -6.68
CA MET A 508 56.28 8.16 -5.84
C MET A 508 57.34 7.11 -6.02
N GLN A 509 56.98 5.82 -6.04
CA GLN A 509 57.95 4.72 -6.30
C GLN A 509 58.55 4.79 -7.69
N ARG A 510 57.80 5.22 -8.73
CA ARG A 510 58.33 5.44 -10.08
C ARG A 510 59.34 6.61 -10.09
N ALA A 511 58.98 7.73 -9.41
CA ALA A 511 59.87 8.86 -9.28
C ALA A 511 61.17 8.54 -8.52
N ASP A 512 61.08 7.72 -7.46
CA ASP A 512 62.25 7.25 -6.70
C ASP A 512 63.11 6.31 -7.55
N ASN A 513 62.51 5.38 -8.32
CA ASN A 513 63.22 4.51 -9.23
C ASN A 513 63.88 5.25 -10.41
N GLU A 514 63.21 6.31 -10.92
CA GLU A 514 63.80 7.20 -11.96
C GLU A 514 64.96 7.98 -11.42
N THR A 515 64.90 8.47 -10.17
CA THR A 515 66.01 9.17 -9.48
C THR A 515 67.16 8.23 -9.15
N GLU A 516 66.88 7.00 -8.69
CA GLU A 516 67.95 5.97 -8.50
C GLU A 516 68.61 5.59 -9.81
N ASN A 517 67.85 5.36 -10.88
CA ASN A 517 68.41 5.05 -12.19
C ASN A 517 69.22 6.20 -12.78
N ALA A 518 68.81 7.47 -12.56
CA ALA A 518 69.58 8.66 -12.95
C ALA A 518 70.90 8.75 -12.15
N ILE A 519 70.88 8.48 -10.85
CA ILE A 519 72.06 8.45 -9.99
C ILE A 519 73.01 7.32 -10.37
N GLU A 520 72.48 6.12 -10.76
CA GLU A 520 73.31 5.02 -11.24
C GLU A 520 73.92 5.35 -12.61
N GLN A 521 73.19 6.00 -13.54
CA GLN A 521 73.72 6.46 -14.80
C GLN A 521 74.78 7.55 -14.61
N GLU A 522 74.60 8.47 -13.70
CA GLU A 522 75.65 9.46 -13.34
C GLU A 522 76.89 8.78 -12.74
N LYS A 523 76.74 7.80 -11.85
CA LYS A 523 77.84 6.99 -11.32
C LYS A 523 78.55 6.19 -12.36
N ALA A 524 77.81 5.56 -13.32
CA ALA A 524 78.37 4.80 -14.44
C ALA A 524 79.13 5.74 -15.39
N THR A 525 78.60 6.93 -15.70
CA THR A 525 79.31 7.94 -16.52
C THR A 525 80.51 8.52 -15.84
N ALA A 526 80.48 8.68 -14.51
CA ALA A 526 81.65 9.14 -13.71
C ALA A 526 82.76 8.07 -13.68
N GLN A 527 82.43 6.77 -13.66
CA GLN A 527 83.41 5.68 -13.73
C GLN A 527 84.03 5.53 -15.12
N ILE A 528 83.32 5.85 -16.20
CA ILE A 528 83.85 5.83 -17.58
C ILE A 528 84.78 7.03 -17.85
N ASN A 529 84.57 8.19 -17.19
CA ASN A 529 85.40 9.39 -17.37
C ASN A 529 86.59 9.46 -16.41
N GLY A 530 86.76 8.49 -15.49
CA GLY A 530 87.87 8.43 -14.51
C GLY A 530 89.17 7.74 -15.01
N GLY A 531 89.30 7.45 -16.33
CA GLY A 531 90.47 6.83 -16.90
C GLY A 531 91.08 7.64 -18.06
N GLY A 532 91.94 8.64 -17.71
CA GLY A 532 92.87 9.20 -18.74
C GLY A 532 93.02 10.68 -18.76
N GLY A 533 94.00 11.20 -18.03
CA GLY A 533 95.02 12.14 -18.46
C GLY A 533 94.60 13.60 -18.78
N ASN A 534 94.98 14.46 -17.83
CA ASN A 534 95.76 15.69 -17.98
C ASN A 534 95.34 16.82 -18.96
N VAL A 535 95.22 18.04 -18.32
CA VAL A 535 95.80 19.32 -18.75
C VAL A 535 94.87 20.34 -19.44
N ARG A 536 94.73 21.39 -18.77
CA ARG A 536 94.74 22.85 -19.05
C ARG A 536 93.41 23.65 -18.88
N THR A 537 93.50 24.38 -17.79
CA THR A 537 93.17 25.84 -17.61
C THR A 537 92.35 26.54 -18.68
N GLY A 538 91.32 27.22 -18.24
CA GLY A 538 90.79 28.39 -18.93
C GLY A 538 89.40 28.84 -18.54
N ASN A 539 89.41 29.77 -17.61
CA ASN A 539 88.46 30.92 -17.44
C ASN A 539 86.96 30.81 -17.76
N GLY A 540 86.21 30.86 -16.71
CA GLY A 540 85.21 31.88 -16.42
C GLY A 540 84.14 32.21 -17.43
N ARG A 541 82.91 31.88 -17.07
CA ARG A 541 81.82 32.88 -17.16
C ARG A 541 80.57 32.43 -16.43
N LYS A 542 79.95 33.39 -15.87
CA LYS A 542 78.82 33.50 -14.96
C LYS A 542 77.55 32.73 -15.37
N ALA A 543 76.87 32.29 -14.33
CA ALA A 543 75.52 31.79 -14.31
C ALA A 543 74.51 32.71 -15.02
N GLY A 544 73.68 32.15 -15.86
CA GLY A 544 72.45 32.72 -16.38
C GLY A 544 71.26 31.95 -15.82
N ARG A 545 70.34 32.68 -15.25
CA ARG A 545 69.06 32.24 -14.69
C ARG A 545 68.19 31.65 -15.78
N PRO A 546 67.43 30.55 -15.57
CA PRO A 546 66.47 30.06 -16.56
C PRO A 546 65.20 30.90 -16.53
N SER A 547 64.77 31.31 -17.70
CA SER A 547 63.50 31.99 -17.98
C SER A 547 62.31 31.02 -17.95
N GLU A 548 61.21 31.54 -17.47
CA GLU A 548 59.87 30.93 -17.54
C GLU A 548 59.52 30.51 -18.96
N GLY A 549 59.24 29.22 -19.14
CA GLY A 549 58.66 28.66 -20.36
C GLY A 549 57.14 28.59 -20.27
N LYS A 550 56.48 29.34 -21.14
CA LYS A 550 55.03 29.30 -21.34
C LYS A 550 54.58 27.94 -21.81
N ASN A 551 53.60 27.38 -21.11
CA ASN A 551 52.76 26.27 -21.58
C ASN A 551 51.95 26.72 -22.80
N THR A 552 52.12 26.08 -23.91
CA THR A 552 51.23 26.18 -25.06
C THR A 552 50.57 24.81 -25.29
N ASP A 553 49.30 24.78 -24.96
CA ASP A 553 48.38 23.70 -25.28
C ASP A 553 48.33 23.52 -26.81
N LYS A 554 48.60 22.29 -27.26
CA LYS A 554 48.28 21.82 -28.61
C LYS A 554 47.50 20.53 -28.52
N TRP A 555 46.21 20.66 -28.49
CA TRP A 555 45.32 19.61 -29.02
C TRP A 555 44.30 20.29 -29.94
N GLY A 556 44.66 20.38 -31.19
CA GLY A 556 43.74 20.68 -32.26
C GLY A 556 43.29 19.38 -32.89
N ASN A 557 42.06 19.00 -32.68
CA ASN A 557 41.35 18.10 -33.60
C ASN A 557 40.14 18.87 -34.13
N GLN A 558 40.22 19.27 -35.37
CA GLN A 558 39.07 19.77 -36.13
C GLN A 558 38.14 18.62 -36.49
N PRO A 559 36.84 18.79 -36.39
CA PRO A 559 35.88 17.81 -36.92
C PRO A 559 35.77 17.97 -38.46
N ASN A 560 35.80 16.84 -39.12
CA ASN A 560 35.64 16.68 -40.54
C ASN A 560 34.16 16.94 -40.93
N GLU A 561 33.89 18.11 -41.52
CA GLU A 561 32.66 18.37 -42.25
C GLU A 561 32.66 17.60 -43.55
N ASN A 562 32.01 16.44 -43.58
CA ASN A 562 31.47 15.84 -44.81
C ASN A 562 30.76 14.53 -44.48
N ASN A 563 29.48 14.63 -44.03
CA ASN A 563 28.49 13.55 -44.22
C ASN A 563 27.05 13.98 -43.77
N TRP A 564 26.61 15.15 -44.26
CA TRP A 564 25.22 15.53 -44.19
C TRP A 564 24.67 15.86 -45.58
N LYS A 565 24.68 14.88 -46.48
CA LYS A 565 23.87 14.92 -47.72
C LYS A 565 23.65 13.51 -48.22
N LYS A 566 22.74 12.76 -47.64
CA LYS A 566 22.01 11.64 -48.23
C LYS A 566 21.10 11.04 -47.14
N PHE A 567 19.91 11.59 -47.00
CA PHE A 567 18.70 10.87 -46.58
C PHE A 567 17.56 11.91 -46.46
N ASN A 568 17.19 12.46 -47.63
CA ASN A 568 15.88 13.02 -47.86
C ASN A 568 15.52 12.75 -49.32
N LYS A 569 14.91 11.58 -49.56
CA LYS A 569 14.01 11.28 -50.67
C LYS A 569 13.53 9.85 -50.48
N THR A 570 12.32 9.69 -50.04
CA THR A 570 11.26 8.80 -50.53
C THR A 570 10.35 8.39 -49.40
N HIS A 571 9.14 8.86 -49.60
CA HIS A 571 7.83 8.48 -49.04
C HIS A 571 7.54 8.85 -47.57
#